data_ab289b3eeb25ffe6fbf3af7d65d8993a
#
_entry.id   ab289b3eeb25ffe6fbf3af7d65d8993a
#
_cell.length_a   1.000
_cell.length_b   1.000
_cell.length_c   1.000
_cell.angle_alpha   90.00
_cell.angle_beta   90.00
_cell.angle_gamma   90.00
#
_symmetry.space_group_name_H-M   'P 1'
#
loop_
_entity.id
_entity.type
_entity.pdbx_description
1 polymer ?
#
loop_
_entity_poly.entity_id
_entity_poly.type
_entity_poly.pdbx_seq_one_letter_code
_entity_poly.pdbx_strand_id
1 'polypeptide(L)'
;MPVLLLVVFINFVGIGALIPVLPYTVIETLGLSATVMTLLLASFAFAMFLSNPLLGRLSDYIGRRPVLIVSLGVNVLAHIWFAFSSDIVQMFAARILAGLAAGNTGVIQAMIADRVAAKDRARYMGLFGAAIGTGFVAGPALGGLFSGLGDGPLHQAPFLLAAGFGIIALVLSMRLRESAAKAPAEKASPAPLSARIMTVLR
;
A
#
# COMPACT_ATOMS: atom_id res chain seq x y z
N MET A 1 0.94 14.12 12.36
CA MET A 1 1.93 13.62 11.39
C MET A 1 2.63 12.33 11.82
N PRO A 2 3.21 12.20 13.03
CA PRO A 2 3.93 10.96 13.39
C PRO A 2 3.09 9.68 13.27
N VAL A 3 1.82 9.70 13.69
CA VAL A 3 0.92 8.54 13.56
C VAL A 3 0.73 8.12 12.09
N LEU A 4 0.61 9.07 11.16
CA LEU A 4 0.45 8.75 9.74
C LEU A 4 1.72 8.09 9.16
N LEU A 5 2.91 8.60 9.52
CA LEU A 5 4.19 8.01 9.12
C LEU A 5 4.39 6.62 9.75
N LEU A 6 3.96 6.44 10.99
CA LEU A 6 3.99 5.13 11.67
C LEU A 6 3.06 4.12 10.98
N VAL A 7 1.85 4.54 10.58
CA VAL A 7 0.94 3.69 9.78
C VAL A 7 1.61 3.25 8.48
N VAL A 8 2.28 4.17 7.78
CA VAL A 8 3.04 3.84 6.56
C VAL A 8 4.13 2.82 6.85
N PHE A 9 4.98 3.10 7.83
CA PHE A 9 6.08 2.20 8.21
C PHE A 9 5.57 0.78 8.51
N ILE A 10 4.59 0.66 9.41
CA ILE A 10 4.03 -0.63 9.81
C ILE A 10 3.40 -1.38 8.63
N ASN A 11 2.65 -0.67 7.76
CA ASN A 11 2.05 -1.27 6.58
C ASN A 11 3.13 -1.83 5.63
N PHE A 12 4.22 -1.07 5.41
CA PHE A 12 5.31 -1.51 4.54
C PHE A 12 6.22 -2.57 5.17
N VAL A 13 6.32 -2.63 6.50
CA VAL A 13 6.92 -3.79 7.20
C VAL A 13 6.13 -5.07 6.86
N GLY A 14 4.81 -5.05 6.94
CA GLY A 14 3.96 -6.19 6.59
C GLY A 14 4.15 -6.62 5.13
N ILE A 15 4.14 -5.69 4.19
CA ILE A 15 4.37 -5.97 2.76
C ILE A 15 5.79 -6.54 2.55
N GLY A 16 6.79 -5.93 3.16
CA GLY A 16 8.19 -6.34 3.06
C GLY A 16 8.46 -7.73 3.62
N ALA A 17 7.77 -8.12 4.68
CA ALA A 17 7.91 -9.44 5.30
C ALA A 17 7.59 -10.59 4.35
N LEU A 18 6.78 -10.34 3.32
CA LEU A 18 6.38 -11.36 2.35
C LEU A 18 7.40 -11.57 1.22
N ILE A 19 8.31 -10.62 0.99
CA ILE A 19 9.26 -10.69 -0.12
C ILE A 19 10.13 -11.96 -0.10
N PRO A 20 10.80 -12.33 1.00
CA PRO A 20 11.60 -13.54 1.03
C PRO A 20 10.77 -14.83 1.08
N VAL A 21 9.54 -14.75 1.56
CA VAL A 21 8.70 -15.93 1.81
C VAL A 21 8.00 -16.41 0.55
N LEU A 22 7.60 -15.48 -0.33
CA LEU A 22 6.90 -15.83 -1.58
C LEU A 22 7.67 -16.80 -2.47
N PRO A 23 8.98 -16.59 -2.78
CA PRO A 23 9.75 -17.55 -3.55
C PRO A 23 9.77 -18.93 -2.91
N TYR A 24 9.99 -18.98 -1.59
CA TYR A 24 10.01 -20.23 -0.85
C TYR A 24 8.65 -20.95 -0.93
N THR A 25 7.56 -20.26 -0.64
CA THR A 25 6.21 -20.84 -0.69
C THR A 25 5.85 -21.31 -2.10
N VAL A 26 6.09 -20.50 -3.13
CA VAL A 26 5.64 -20.79 -4.49
C VAL A 26 6.53 -21.85 -5.17
N ILE A 27 7.84 -21.76 -5.01
CA ILE A 27 8.78 -22.62 -5.73
C ILE A 27 9.07 -23.88 -4.91
N GLU A 28 9.49 -23.74 -3.65
CA GLU A 28 9.94 -24.88 -2.83
C GLU A 28 8.75 -25.71 -2.31
N THR A 29 7.68 -25.05 -1.82
CA THR A 29 6.56 -25.76 -1.20
C THR A 29 5.53 -26.24 -2.22
N LEU A 30 5.16 -25.40 -3.20
CA LEU A 30 4.13 -25.72 -4.18
C LEU A 30 4.72 -26.31 -5.47
N GLY A 31 6.05 -26.34 -5.65
CA GLY A 31 6.70 -26.86 -6.85
C GLY A 31 6.37 -26.08 -8.12
N LEU A 32 5.94 -24.82 -8.00
CA LEU A 32 5.57 -24.00 -9.14
C LEU A 32 6.79 -23.29 -9.73
N SER A 33 6.69 -22.88 -11.00
CA SER A 33 7.81 -22.24 -11.69
C SER A 33 8.08 -20.80 -11.19
N ALA A 34 9.33 -20.34 -11.35
CA ALA A 34 9.71 -18.95 -11.11
C ALA A 34 8.88 -17.96 -11.94
N THR A 35 8.38 -18.36 -13.10
CA THR A 35 7.47 -17.57 -13.91
C THR A 35 6.16 -17.28 -13.17
N VAL A 36 5.56 -18.29 -12.55
CA VAL A 36 4.32 -18.15 -11.76
C VAL A 36 4.55 -17.20 -10.58
N MET A 37 5.69 -17.35 -9.88
CA MET A 37 6.07 -16.45 -8.79
C MET A 37 6.18 -14.99 -9.28
N THR A 38 6.86 -14.77 -10.41
CA THR A 38 7.01 -13.43 -10.98
C THR A 38 5.66 -12.84 -11.39
N LEU A 39 4.76 -13.64 -11.95
CA LEU A 39 3.41 -13.22 -12.31
C LEU A 39 2.57 -12.86 -11.07
N LEU A 40 2.74 -13.58 -9.95
CA LEU A 40 2.09 -13.24 -8.67
C LEU A 40 2.55 -11.87 -8.15
N LEU A 41 3.86 -11.58 -8.22
CA LEU A 41 4.38 -10.26 -7.85
C LEU A 41 3.89 -9.17 -8.81
N ALA A 42 3.91 -9.46 -10.12
CA ALA A 42 3.46 -8.52 -11.15
C ALA A 42 1.96 -8.21 -11.01
N SER A 43 1.12 -9.20 -10.69
CA SER A 43 -0.32 -9.01 -10.50
C SER A 43 -0.63 -8.04 -9.34
N PHE A 44 0.09 -8.15 -8.23
CA PHE A 44 0.00 -7.20 -7.12
C PHE A 44 0.42 -5.79 -7.54
N ALA A 45 1.59 -5.66 -8.17
CA ALA A 45 2.12 -4.37 -8.59
C ALA A 45 1.22 -3.68 -9.63
N PHE A 46 0.69 -4.45 -10.58
CA PHE A 46 -0.23 -3.95 -11.60
C PHE A 46 -1.56 -3.49 -11.00
N ALA A 47 -2.14 -4.28 -10.09
CA ALA A 47 -3.35 -3.90 -9.38
C ALA A 47 -3.15 -2.62 -8.55
N MET A 48 -2.01 -2.50 -7.85
CA MET A 48 -1.65 -1.30 -7.10
C MET A 48 -1.49 -0.08 -8.02
N PHE A 49 -0.84 -0.25 -9.17
CA PHE A 49 -0.69 0.82 -10.16
C PHE A 49 -2.05 1.34 -10.65
N LEU A 50 -2.97 0.45 -10.98
CA LEU A 50 -4.31 0.83 -11.42
C LEU A 50 -5.15 1.48 -10.31
N SER A 51 -5.06 0.96 -9.08
CA SER A 51 -5.89 1.44 -7.98
C SER A 51 -5.41 2.77 -7.39
N ASN A 52 -4.13 3.10 -7.48
CA ASN A 52 -3.57 4.30 -6.88
C ASN A 52 -4.28 5.60 -7.32
N PRO A 53 -4.45 5.90 -8.63
CA PRO A 53 -5.21 7.08 -9.06
C PRO A 53 -6.70 6.99 -8.73
N LEU A 54 -7.27 5.77 -8.72
CA LEU A 54 -8.69 5.56 -8.41
C LEU A 54 -8.99 5.85 -6.94
N LEU A 55 -8.20 5.28 -6.02
CA LEU A 55 -8.33 5.55 -4.59
C LEU A 55 -7.99 7.00 -4.25
N GLY A 56 -7.03 7.60 -4.94
CA GLY A 56 -6.72 9.02 -4.83
C GLY A 56 -7.96 9.88 -5.11
N ARG A 57 -8.57 9.70 -6.28
CA ARG A 57 -9.80 10.42 -6.66
C ARG A 57 -10.96 10.13 -5.71
N LEU A 58 -11.20 8.85 -5.39
CA LEU A 58 -12.26 8.46 -4.47
C LEU A 58 -12.12 9.18 -3.12
N SER A 59 -10.89 9.29 -2.64
CA SER A 59 -10.60 9.97 -1.37
C SER A 59 -10.82 11.49 -1.42
N ASP A 60 -10.83 12.09 -2.61
CA ASP A 60 -11.19 13.51 -2.78
C ASP A 60 -12.70 13.74 -2.56
N TYR A 61 -13.54 12.73 -2.87
CA TYR A 61 -15.00 12.82 -2.75
C TYR A 61 -15.53 12.39 -1.38
N ILE A 62 -15.10 11.23 -0.88
CA ILE A 62 -15.65 10.63 0.35
C ILE A 62 -14.77 10.89 1.58
N GLY A 63 -13.62 11.54 1.41
CA GLY A 63 -12.66 11.82 2.48
C GLY A 63 -11.45 10.89 2.44
N ARG A 64 -10.32 11.42 2.91
CA ARG A 64 -9.02 10.71 2.92
C ARG A 64 -9.04 9.54 3.92
N ARG A 65 -9.54 9.80 5.13
CA ARG A 65 -9.52 8.85 6.25
C ARG A 65 -10.39 7.60 5.97
N PRO A 66 -11.65 7.70 5.53
CA PRO A 66 -12.48 6.52 5.22
C PRO A 66 -11.83 5.61 4.17
N VAL A 67 -11.30 6.19 3.08
CA VAL A 67 -10.62 5.43 2.03
C VAL A 67 -9.40 4.71 2.56
N LEU A 68 -8.59 5.37 3.40
CA LEU A 68 -7.42 4.75 4.03
C LEU A 68 -7.82 3.59 4.94
N ILE A 69 -8.84 3.77 5.79
CA ILE A 69 -9.32 2.73 6.72
C ILE A 69 -9.83 1.52 5.95
N VAL A 70 -10.69 1.74 4.94
CA VAL A 70 -11.25 0.64 4.13
C VAL A 70 -10.14 -0.09 3.39
N SER A 71 -9.21 0.63 2.77
CA SER A 71 -8.11 -0.01 2.04
C SER A 71 -7.18 -0.82 2.94
N LEU A 72 -6.86 -0.34 4.15
CA LEU A 72 -6.09 -1.11 5.12
C LEU A 72 -6.85 -2.36 5.58
N GLY A 73 -8.16 -2.27 5.80
CA GLY A 73 -9.01 -3.41 6.14
C GLY A 73 -9.04 -4.47 5.04
N VAL A 74 -9.23 -4.05 3.79
CA VAL A 74 -9.17 -4.95 2.62
C VAL A 74 -7.79 -5.59 2.48
N ASN A 75 -6.72 -4.84 2.74
CA ASN A 75 -5.35 -5.37 2.70
C ASN A 75 -5.14 -6.49 3.75
N VAL A 76 -5.63 -6.28 4.98
CA VAL A 76 -5.61 -7.31 6.03
C VAL A 76 -6.34 -8.58 5.59
N LEU A 77 -7.56 -8.43 5.08
CA LEU A 77 -8.35 -9.56 4.57
C LEU A 77 -7.64 -10.31 3.44
N ALA A 78 -7.01 -9.57 2.53
CA ALA A 78 -6.25 -10.16 1.43
C ALA A 78 -5.04 -10.97 1.91
N HIS A 79 -4.31 -10.51 2.95
CA HIS A 79 -3.21 -11.26 3.53
C HIS A 79 -3.69 -12.53 4.26
N ILE A 80 -4.79 -12.43 5.01
CA ILE A 80 -5.42 -13.59 5.66
C ILE A 80 -5.88 -14.60 4.58
N TRP A 81 -6.56 -14.12 3.54
CA TRP A 81 -7.00 -15.00 2.45
C TRP A 81 -5.81 -15.70 1.78
N PHE A 82 -4.73 -14.96 1.50
CA PHE A 82 -3.53 -15.57 0.93
C PHE A 82 -2.93 -16.65 1.84
N ALA A 83 -2.89 -16.42 3.15
CA ALA A 83 -2.38 -17.39 4.13
C ALA A 83 -3.13 -18.74 4.10
N PHE A 84 -4.42 -18.72 3.78
CA PHE A 84 -5.28 -19.89 3.74
C PHE A 84 -5.66 -20.32 2.31
N SER A 85 -5.03 -19.77 1.28
CA SER A 85 -5.29 -20.18 -0.10
C SER A 85 -4.78 -21.60 -0.34
N SER A 86 -5.62 -22.40 -0.99
CA SER A 86 -5.36 -23.80 -1.29
C SER A 86 -4.93 -24.05 -2.74
N ASP A 87 -5.10 -23.07 -3.61
CA ASP A 87 -4.77 -23.16 -5.04
C ASP A 87 -4.21 -21.84 -5.58
N ILE A 88 -3.62 -21.93 -6.78
CA ILE A 88 -2.94 -20.80 -7.42
C ILE A 88 -3.92 -19.67 -7.81
N VAL A 89 -5.18 -19.99 -8.13
CA VAL A 89 -6.17 -18.99 -8.52
C VAL A 89 -6.54 -18.11 -7.32
N GLN A 90 -6.71 -18.73 -6.15
CA GLN A 90 -6.95 -17.99 -4.90
C GLN A 90 -5.74 -17.12 -4.53
N MET A 91 -4.52 -17.61 -4.74
CA MET A 91 -3.30 -16.81 -4.52
C MET A 91 -3.26 -15.58 -5.42
N PHE A 92 -3.57 -15.72 -6.72
CA PHE A 92 -3.66 -14.58 -7.63
C PHE A 92 -4.77 -13.60 -7.21
N ALA A 93 -5.96 -14.11 -6.87
CA ALA A 93 -7.08 -13.29 -6.43
C ALA A 93 -6.72 -12.48 -5.17
N ALA A 94 -6.12 -13.12 -4.18
CA ALA A 94 -5.67 -12.46 -2.96
C ALA A 94 -4.57 -11.41 -3.24
N ARG A 95 -3.63 -11.69 -4.17
CA ARG A 95 -2.60 -10.73 -4.59
C ARG A 95 -3.16 -9.52 -5.32
N ILE A 96 -4.10 -9.74 -6.21
CA ILE A 96 -4.80 -8.64 -6.91
C ILE A 96 -5.56 -7.79 -5.88
N LEU A 97 -6.29 -8.43 -4.96
CA LEU A 97 -7.03 -7.72 -3.92
C LEU A 97 -6.09 -6.91 -3.01
N ALA A 98 -4.97 -7.49 -2.57
CA ALA A 98 -3.95 -6.79 -1.79
C ALA A 98 -3.36 -5.61 -2.57
N GLY A 99 -3.09 -5.79 -3.86
CA GLY A 99 -2.59 -4.72 -4.74
C GLY A 99 -3.59 -3.56 -4.87
N LEU A 100 -4.88 -3.87 -5.12
CA LEU A 100 -5.94 -2.87 -5.16
C LEU A 100 -6.02 -2.08 -3.84
N ALA A 101 -5.89 -2.74 -2.72
CA ALA A 101 -5.87 -2.10 -1.41
C ALA A 101 -4.59 -1.25 -1.17
N ALA A 102 -3.43 -1.71 -1.63
CA ALA A 102 -2.15 -1.02 -1.46
C ALA A 102 -2.03 0.28 -2.29
N GLY A 103 -2.93 0.53 -3.24
CA GLY A 103 -3.06 1.80 -3.97
C GLY A 103 -3.42 3.01 -3.09
N ASN A 104 -3.58 2.82 -1.78
CA ASN A 104 -3.81 3.89 -0.80
C ASN A 104 -2.58 4.81 -0.59
N THR A 105 -1.44 4.50 -1.18
CA THR A 105 -0.21 5.31 -1.09
C THR A 105 -0.45 6.75 -1.56
N GLY A 106 -1.20 6.94 -2.64
CA GLY A 106 -1.61 8.25 -3.14
C GLY A 106 -2.50 9.00 -2.15
N VAL A 107 -3.40 8.30 -1.46
CA VAL A 107 -4.25 8.87 -0.41
C VAL A 107 -3.40 9.40 0.76
N ILE A 108 -2.39 8.62 1.17
CA ILE A 108 -1.48 9.01 2.25
C ILE A 108 -0.66 10.25 1.86
N GLN A 109 -0.12 10.28 0.63
CA GLN A 109 0.60 11.46 0.12
C GLN A 109 -0.28 12.70 0.09
N ALA A 110 -1.53 12.55 -0.33
CA ALA A 110 -2.51 13.64 -0.30
C ALA A 110 -2.81 14.10 1.13
N MET A 111 -2.98 13.17 2.09
CA MET A 111 -3.14 13.51 3.52
C MET A 111 -1.96 14.29 4.08
N ILE A 112 -0.74 13.99 3.65
CA ILE A 112 0.45 14.76 4.02
C ILE A 112 0.37 16.16 3.42
N ALA A 113 0.11 16.24 2.12
CA ALA A 113 0.04 17.53 1.41
C ALA A 113 -1.04 18.47 1.95
N ASP A 114 -2.17 17.91 2.41
CA ASP A 114 -3.28 18.68 2.98
C ASP A 114 -2.98 19.24 4.39
N ARG A 115 -2.11 18.57 5.15
CA ARG A 115 -1.82 18.88 6.56
C ARG A 115 -0.55 19.66 6.80
N VAL A 116 0.30 19.77 5.78
CA VAL A 116 1.64 20.35 5.90
C VAL A 116 1.74 21.61 5.06
N ALA A 117 2.32 22.66 5.63
CA ALA A 117 2.59 23.89 4.90
C ALA A 117 3.49 23.64 3.68
N ALA A 118 3.32 24.43 2.62
CA ALA A 118 4.04 24.24 1.35
C ALA A 118 5.57 24.15 1.53
N LYS A 119 6.13 24.96 2.43
CA LYS A 119 7.57 24.98 2.75
C LYS A 119 8.11 23.68 3.35
N ASP A 120 7.25 22.91 4.03
CA ASP A 120 7.64 21.70 4.74
C ASP A 120 7.28 20.41 3.97
N ARG A 121 6.57 20.51 2.83
CA ARG A 121 6.10 19.34 2.06
C ARG A 121 7.22 18.44 1.62
N ALA A 122 8.33 19.00 1.10
CA ALA A 122 9.48 18.20 0.67
C ALA A 122 10.05 17.36 1.81
N ARG A 123 10.16 17.93 3.02
CA ARG A 123 10.62 17.23 4.22
C ARG A 123 9.70 16.06 4.58
N TYR A 124 8.38 16.27 4.61
CA TYR A 124 7.44 15.21 4.98
C TYR A 124 7.28 14.15 3.90
N MET A 125 7.44 14.49 2.61
CA MET A 125 7.52 13.50 1.54
C MET A 125 8.80 12.67 1.63
N GLY A 126 9.92 13.28 2.03
CA GLY A 126 11.15 12.56 2.34
C GLY A 126 10.98 11.58 3.52
N LEU A 127 10.32 12.01 4.60
CA LEU A 127 9.99 11.13 5.75
C LEU A 127 9.03 10.01 5.36
N PHE A 128 8.08 10.26 4.48
CA PHE A 128 7.20 9.24 3.90
C PHE A 128 8.01 8.19 3.12
N GLY A 129 8.92 8.63 2.25
CA GLY A 129 9.83 7.73 1.53
C GLY A 129 10.74 6.95 2.47
N ALA A 130 11.27 7.58 3.52
CA ALA A 130 12.07 6.93 4.54
C ALA A 130 11.27 5.87 5.32
N ALA A 131 10.00 6.15 5.67
CA ALA A 131 9.12 5.19 6.32
C ALA A 131 8.87 3.94 5.44
N ILE A 132 8.67 4.13 4.14
CA ILE A 132 8.56 3.04 3.16
C ILE A 132 9.86 2.24 3.10
N GLY A 133 11.00 2.92 2.89
CA GLY A 133 12.30 2.28 2.73
C GLY A 133 12.71 1.49 3.97
N THR A 134 12.56 2.07 5.16
CA THR A 134 12.85 1.38 6.43
C THR A 134 11.90 0.21 6.67
N GLY A 135 10.62 0.34 6.29
CA GLY A 135 9.66 -0.76 6.32
C GLY A 135 10.08 -1.94 5.43
N PHE A 136 10.54 -1.66 4.20
CA PHE A 136 11.06 -2.68 3.29
C PHE A 136 12.39 -3.31 3.74
N VAL A 137 13.17 -2.65 4.58
CA VAL A 137 14.39 -3.22 5.20
C VAL A 137 14.02 -4.08 6.41
N ALA A 138 13.15 -3.59 7.29
CA ALA A 138 12.74 -4.30 8.50
C ALA A 138 11.84 -5.51 8.18
N GLY A 139 10.99 -5.40 7.16
CA GLY A 139 10.05 -6.43 6.77
C GLY A 139 10.68 -7.78 6.48
N PRO A 140 11.64 -7.90 5.54
CA PRO A 140 12.30 -9.15 5.22
C PRO A 140 13.00 -9.80 6.40
N ALA A 141 13.61 -9.01 7.28
CA ALA A 141 14.24 -9.51 8.49
C ALA A 141 13.22 -10.19 9.41
N LEU A 142 12.06 -9.56 9.63
CA LEU A 142 10.97 -10.14 10.41
C LEU A 142 10.34 -11.32 9.69
N GLY A 143 10.06 -11.22 8.40
CA GLY A 143 9.51 -12.33 7.60
C GLY A 143 10.39 -13.58 7.63
N GLY A 144 11.71 -13.39 7.53
CA GLY A 144 12.71 -14.46 7.64
C GLY A 144 12.73 -15.11 9.02
N LEU A 145 12.69 -14.32 10.10
CA LEU A 145 12.64 -14.84 11.47
C LEU A 145 11.38 -15.69 11.72
N PHE A 146 10.24 -15.29 11.17
CA PHE A 146 8.98 -16.00 11.35
C PHE A 146 8.75 -17.13 10.34
N SER A 147 9.52 -17.20 9.26
CA SER A 147 9.39 -18.28 8.26
C SER A 147 9.74 -19.65 8.83
N GLY A 148 10.58 -19.73 9.87
CA GLY A 148 10.90 -20.95 10.58
C GLY A 148 9.90 -21.36 11.66
N LEU A 149 8.87 -20.54 11.91
CA LEU A 149 7.85 -20.80 12.93
C LEU A 149 6.57 -21.28 12.24
N GLY A 150 6.36 -22.59 12.20
CA GLY A 150 5.11 -23.19 11.75
C GLY A 150 5.33 -24.36 10.81
N ASP A 151 4.77 -25.50 11.19
CA ASP A 151 4.81 -26.77 10.42
C ASP A 151 3.73 -26.85 9.32
N GLY A 152 3.11 -25.71 8.97
CA GLY A 152 2.04 -25.67 7.98
C GLY A 152 2.56 -25.69 6.53
N PRO A 153 1.82 -26.31 5.60
CA PRO A 153 2.25 -26.50 4.21
C PRO A 153 2.46 -25.21 3.40
N LEU A 154 2.01 -24.08 3.88
CA LEU A 154 2.09 -22.78 3.18
C LEU A 154 2.92 -21.72 3.92
N HIS A 155 3.68 -22.11 4.96
CA HIS A 155 4.37 -21.13 5.78
C HIS A 155 3.47 -19.92 6.11
N GLN A 156 2.31 -20.19 6.71
CA GLN A 156 1.24 -19.23 6.97
C GLN A 156 1.70 -18.06 7.87
N ALA A 157 2.66 -18.34 8.76
CA ALA A 157 3.11 -17.40 9.78
C ALA A 157 3.52 -16.01 9.22
N PRO A 158 4.31 -15.86 8.16
CA PRO A 158 4.65 -14.56 7.61
C PRO A 158 3.46 -13.78 7.03
N PHE A 159 2.49 -14.48 6.43
CA PHE A 159 1.27 -13.83 5.91
C PHE A 159 0.36 -13.36 7.04
N LEU A 160 0.24 -14.16 8.10
CA LEU A 160 -0.49 -13.77 9.30
C LEU A 160 0.23 -12.65 10.06
N LEU A 161 1.56 -12.66 10.08
CA LEU A 161 2.36 -11.54 10.59
C LEU A 161 2.07 -10.25 9.81
N ALA A 162 2.05 -10.31 8.48
CA ALA A 162 1.71 -9.18 7.64
C ALA A 162 0.28 -8.67 7.91
N ALA A 163 -0.68 -9.59 8.09
CA ALA A 163 -2.04 -9.25 8.49
C ALA A 163 -2.07 -8.58 9.89
N GLY A 164 -1.29 -9.07 10.84
CA GLY A 164 -1.13 -8.48 12.17
C GLY A 164 -0.61 -7.03 12.11
N PHE A 165 0.44 -6.78 11.34
CA PHE A 165 0.91 -5.41 11.08
C PHE A 165 -0.15 -4.56 10.40
N GLY A 166 -0.90 -5.12 9.45
CA GLY A 166 -2.03 -4.45 8.81
C GLY A 166 -3.12 -4.06 9.81
N ILE A 167 -3.46 -4.93 10.78
CA ILE A 167 -4.41 -4.64 11.86
C ILE A 167 -3.91 -3.49 12.73
N ILE A 168 -2.63 -3.49 13.10
CA ILE A 168 -2.04 -2.40 13.89
C ILE A 168 -2.13 -1.08 13.11
N ALA A 169 -1.77 -1.09 11.82
CA ALA A 169 -1.88 0.07 10.95
C ALA A 169 -3.34 0.56 10.83
N LEU A 170 -4.29 -0.36 10.69
CA LEU A 170 -5.73 -0.09 10.65
C LEU A 170 -6.21 0.59 11.94
N VAL A 171 -5.89 0.03 13.10
CA VAL A 171 -6.28 0.58 14.41
C VAL A 171 -5.67 1.97 14.63
N LEU A 172 -4.40 2.16 14.27
CA LEU A 172 -3.75 3.46 14.33
C LEU A 172 -4.40 4.48 13.38
N SER A 173 -4.82 4.03 12.18
CA SER A 173 -5.49 4.90 11.21
C SER A 173 -6.83 5.43 11.72
N MET A 174 -7.53 4.67 12.57
CA MET A 174 -8.78 5.11 13.20
C MET A 174 -8.60 6.32 14.13
N ARG A 175 -7.38 6.54 14.65
CA ARG A 175 -7.04 7.72 15.47
C ARG A 175 -6.67 8.95 14.62
N LEU A 176 -6.54 8.80 13.31
CA LEU A 176 -6.27 9.92 12.42
C LEU A 176 -7.52 10.80 12.32
N ARG A 177 -7.32 12.11 12.38
CA ARG A 177 -8.40 13.05 12.07
C ARG A 177 -8.61 13.08 10.55
N GLU A 178 -9.84 13.39 10.12
CA GLU A 178 -10.09 13.65 8.70
C GLU A 178 -9.23 14.81 8.23
N SER A 179 -8.69 14.71 7.03
CA SER A 179 -8.06 15.84 6.36
C SER A 179 -9.19 16.62 5.70
N ALA A 180 -9.24 17.93 5.88
CA ALA A 180 -10.23 18.74 5.19
C ALA A 180 -10.07 18.47 3.68
N ALA A 181 -11.02 17.71 3.10
CA ALA A 181 -11.10 17.59 1.67
C ALA A 181 -11.22 19.01 1.12
N LYS A 182 -10.20 19.49 0.41
CA LYS A 182 -10.40 20.67 -0.42
C LYS A 182 -11.54 20.31 -1.35
N ALA A 183 -12.65 21.07 -1.27
CA ALA A 183 -13.69 21.03 -2.28
C ALA A 183 -13.01 20.92 -3.65
N PRO A 184 -13.48 20.06 -4.57
CA PRO A 184 -12.87 19.92 -5.88
C PRO A 184 -12.61 21.33 -6.38
N ALA A 185 -11.33 21.66 -6.63
CA ALA A 185 -11.01 22.98 -7.15
C ALA A 185 -11.91 23.14 -8.37
N GLU A 186 -12.85 24.10 -8.28
CA GLU A 186 -13.70 24.48 -9.40
C GLU A 186 -12.78 24.52 -10.61
N LYS A 187 -13.04 23.67 -11.59
CA LYS A 187 -12.14 23.49 -12.74
C LYS A 187 -11.88 24.88 -13.26
N ALA A 188 -10.75 25.49 -12.89
CA ALA A 188 -10.30 26.71 -13.50
C ALA A 188 -10.33 26.40 -15.02
N SER A 189 -11.26 27.06 -15.70
CA SER A 189 -11.43 26.88 -17.14
C SER A 189 -10.04 26.95 -17.75
N PRO A 190 -9.58 25.96 -18.50
CA PRO A 190 -8.21 25.97 -19.00
C PRO A 190 -8.04 27.25 -19.81
N ALA A 191 -7.14 28.12 -19.38
CA ALA A 191 -6.81 29.34 -20.10
C ALA A 191 -6.59 28.97 -21.55
N PRO A 192 -7.19 29.71 -22.52
CA PRO A 192 -7.14 29.36 -23.92
C PRO A 192 -5.70 29.17 -24.35
N LEU A 193 -5.47 28.17 -25.19
CA LEU A 193 -4.14 27.73 -25.68
C LEU A 193 -3.27 28.93 -26.12
N SER A 194 -3.88 29.97 -26.69
CA SER A 194 -3.23 31.21 -27.07
C SER A 194 -2.54 31.96 -25.92
N ALA A 195 -3.14 31.95 -24.72
CA ALA A 195 -2.56 32.59 -23.53
C ALA A 195 -1.38 31.79 -22.97
N ARG A 196 -1.39 30.45 -23.08
CA ARG A 196 -0.27 29.59 -22.69
C ARG A 196 0.95 29.72 -23.59
N ILE A 197 0.73 29.87 -24.91
CA ILE A 197 1.82 30.03 -25.88
C ILE A 197 2.54 31.37 -25.70
N MET A 198 1.80 32.45 -25.37
CA MET A 198 2.41 33.77 -25.11
C MET A 198 3.26 33.82 -23.84
N THR A 199 2.99 32.97 -22.84
CA THR A 199 3.75 32.96 -21.58
C THR A 199 5.08 32.18 -21.73
N VAL A 200 5.18 31.28 -22.70
CA VAL A 200 6.40 30.47 -22.97
C VAL A 200 7.36 31.18 -23.93
N LEU A 201 6.87 32.17 -24.69
CA LEU A 201 7.67 32.92 -25.69
C LEU A 201 8.17 34.29 -25.17
N ARG A 202 8.01 34.58 -23.89
CA ARG A 202 8.63 35.70 -23.17
C ARG A 202 9.70 35.17 -22.20
#